data_e11ba1db9f97a6394d270641c211a224
#
_entry.id   e11ba1db9f97a6394d270641c211a224
#
_cell.length_a   1.000
_cell.length_b   1.000
_cell.length_c   1.000
_cell.angle_alpha   90.00
_cell.angle_beta   90.00
_cell.angle_gamma   90.00
#
_symmetry.space_group_name_H-M   'P 1'
#
loop_
_entity.id
_entity.type
_entity.pdbx_description
1 polymer ?
#
loop_
_entity_poly.entity_id
_entity_poly.type
_entity_poly.pdbx_seq_one_letter_code
_entity_poly.pdbx_strand_id
1 'polypeptide(L)'
;EADVQHILDAIESGNTTPEDIANLTVPDHYTGALLRQEDESMFDGVATRDRDPRKSLRIEDVPTPELGPGEALIAVMASSINYNTVWSSIFEPVSTFGFLRRYGRTSPLAKRHDLPYHVIGSDLAGVVLRTGPGVHAWKHGDEAVAHCQSVELESPLGHDDTMLDPEQRIWGFETNFGGLAQLALVKSNQLLDKPAHLTWEEAASPGLVNSTAYRQLVSRNGAGMKQGDIVLIWGASGGLGSYA
;
A
#
# COMPACT_ATOMS: atom_id res chain seq x y z
N GLU A 1 -2.33 24.43 14.19
CA GLU A 1 -2.39 22.94 14.10
C GLU A 1 -1.50 22.53 12.95
N ALA A 2 -0.67 21.51 13.17
CA ALA A 2 0.14 20.96 12.08
C ALA A 2 -0.82 20.27 11.10
N ASP A 3 -0.72 20.62 9.81
CA ASP A 3 -1.53 20.06 8.74
C ASP A 3 -0.60 19.21 7.85
N VAL A 4 -1.06 18.03 7.43
CA VAL A 4 -0.32 17.18 6.49
C VAL A 4 -0.07 17.92 5.17
N GLN A 5 -0.99 18.79 4.74
CA GLN A 5 -0.81 19.56 3.52
C GLN A 5 0.47 20.41 3.55
N HIS A 6 0.81 21.00 4.69
CA HIS A 6 2.08 21.72 4.84
C HIS A 6 3.32 20.82 4.60
N ILE A 7 3.27 19.55 4.99
CA ILE A 7 4.34 18.57 4.72
C ILE A 7 4.44 18.30 3.21
N LEU A 8 3.30 18.05 2.56
CA LEU A 8 3.24 17.76 1.12
C LEU A 8 3.74 18.96 0.31
N ASP A 9 3.30 20.18 0.63
CA ASP A 9 3.74 21.41 -0.03
C ASP A 9 5.25 21.65 0.14
N ALA A 10 5.77 21.37 1.33
CA ALA A 10 7.21 21.47 1.60
C ALA A 10 8.01 20.51 0.71
N ILE A 11 7.56 19.27 0.55
CA ILE A 11 8.21 18.28 -0.31
C ILE A 11 8.09 18.70 -1.78
N GLU A 12 6.91 19.12 -2.23
CA GLU A 12 6.69 19.56 -3.63
C GLU A 12 7.53 20.77 -4.02
N SER A 13 7.88 21.63 -3.07
CA SER A 13 8.74 22.78 -3.32
C SER A 13 10.13 22.41 -3.84
N GLY A 14 10.58 21.17 -3.61
CA GLY A 14 11.89 20.65 -4.00
C GLY A 14 13.08 21.29 -3.27
N ASN A 15 12.82 22.16 -2.29
CA ASN A 15 13.84 22.89 -1.54
C ASN A 15 14.08 22.34 -0.14
N THR A 16 13.40 21.26 0.23
CA THR A 16 13.42 20.69 1.58
C THR A 16 14.57 19.69 1.71
N THR A 17 15.41 19.89 2.72
CA THR A 17 16.50 18.97 3.03
C THR A 17 16.00 17.81 3.90
N PRO A 18 16.75 16.69 4.00
CA PRO A 18 16.43 15.61 4.95
C PRO A 18 16.31 16.09 6.40
N GLU A 19 17.08 17.09 6.80
CA GLU A 19 17.02 17.69 8.14
C GLU A 19 15.72 18.49 8.33
N ASP A 20 15.28 19.22 7.33
CA ASP A 20 13.99 19.91 7.36
C ASP A 20 12.85 18.90 7.50
N ILE A 21 12.86 17.80 6.72
CA ILE A 21 11.87 16.71 6.83
C ILE A 21 11.88 16.08 8.24
N ALA A 22 13.07 15.87 8.81
CA ALA A 22 13.19 15.31 10.16
C ALA A 22 12.55 16.23 11.22
N ASN A 23 12.59 17.54 11.02
CA ASN A 23 12.07 18.55 11.94
C ASN A 23 10.58 18.88 11.74
N LEU A 24 9.95 18.42 10.64
CA LEU A 24 8.51 18.61 10.44
C LEU A 24 7.71 17.89 11.54
N THR A 25 6.70 18.56 12.06
CA THR A 25 5.76 17.93 13.00
C THR A 25 4.76 17.08 12.23
N VAL A 26 4.72 15.78 12.51
CA VAL A 26 3.70 14.89 11.96
C VAL A 26 2.40 15.13 12.72
N PRO A 27 1.29 15.45 12.02
CA PRO A 27 -0.01 15.65 12.63
C PRO A 27 -0.58 14.37 13.26
N ASP A 28 -1.43 14.54 14.28
CA ASP A 28 -2.11 13.42 14.95
C ASP A 28 -3.21 12.78 14.08
N HIS A 29 -3.63 13.45 13.00
CA HIS A 29 -4.64 12.97 12.04
C HIS A 29 -4.20 13.29 10.63
N TYR A 30 -4.69 12.50 9.68
CA TYR A 30 -4.48 12.68 8.24
C TYR A 30 -5.72 12.26 7.45
N THR A 31 -5.92 12.81 6.27
CA THR A 31 -7.02 12.46 5.38
C THR A 31 -6.68 11.24 4.55
N GLY A 32 -7.61 10.28 4.46
CA GLY A 32 -7.48 9.09 3.63
C GLY A 32 -8.78 8.66 2.95
N ALA A 33 -8.64 7.89 1.87
CA ALA A 33 -9.74 7.17 1.25
C ALA A 33 -9.97 5.86 2.02
N LEU A 34 -11.15 5.71 2.59
CA LEU A 34 -11.43 4.60 3.48
C LEU A 34 -12.83 3.99 3.30
N LEU A 35 -12.98 2.81 3.85
CA LEU A 35 -14.24 2.09 4.00
C LEU A 35 -14.62 2.04 5.49
N ARG A 36 -15.92 1.97 5.76
CA ARG A 36 -16.46 1.78 7.11
C ARG A 36 -16.99 0.36 7.28
N GLN A 37 -16.73 -0.24 8.43
CA GLN A 37 -17.20 -1.60 8.73
C GLN A 37 -18.72 -1.69 8.77
N GLU A 38 -19.39 -0.63 9.20
CA GLU A 38 -20.86 -0.55 9.24
C GLU A 38 -21.51 -0.64 7.86
N ASP A 39 -20.76 -0.36 6.79
CA ASP A 39 -21.24 -0.39 5.41
C ASP A 39 -21.08 -1.80 4.75
N GLU A 40 -20.53 -2.81 5.44
CA GLU A 40 -20.24 -4.14 4.86
C GLU A 40 -21.44 -4.77 4.16
N SER A 41 -22.66 -4.55 4.67
CA SER A 41 -23.89 -5.14 4.12
C SER A 41 -24.63 -4.23 3.12
N MET A 42 -24.08 -3.04 2.81
CA MET A 42 -24.80 -2.05 1.98
C MET A 42 -25.14 -2.52 0.57
N PHE A 43 -24.39 -3.51 0.07
CA PHE A 43 -24.61 -4.09 -1.26
C PHE A 43 -25.26 -5.47 -1.22
N ASP A 44 -25.82 -5.91 -0.08
CA ASP A 44 -26.51 -7.19 0.00
C ASP A 44 -27.68 -7.25 -0.99
N GLY A 45 -27.71 -8.32 -1.78
CA GLY A 45 -28.70 -8.50 -2.84
C GLY A 45 -28.47 -7.68 -4.12
N VAL A 46 -27.43 -6.85 -4.17
CA VAL A 46 -27.05 -6.07 -5.36
C VAL A 46 -26.06 -6.89 -6.21
N ALA A 47 -26.33 -7.07 -7.49
CA ALA A 47 -25.40 -7.77 -8.38
C ALA A 47 -24.08 -6.99 -8.49
N THR A 48 -22.94 -7.68 -8.57
CA THR A 48 -21.60 -7.09 -8.57
C THR A 48 -21.43 -5.93 -9.56
N ARG A 49 -21.96 -6.07 -10.79
CA ARG A 49 -21.90 -5.05 -11.84
C ARG A 49 -22.67 -3.75 -11.52
N ASP A 50 -23.62 -3.83 -10.58
CA ASP A 50 -24.51 -2.72 -10.21
C ASP A 50 -24.06 -2.08 -8.88
N ARG A 51 -23.00 -2.60 -8.25
CA ARG A 51 -22.40 -2.01 -7.04
C ARG A 51 -21.54 -0.82 -7.41
N ASP A 52 -21.86 0.33 -6.84
CA ASP A 52 -21.16 1.59 -7.10
C ASP A 52 -20.14 1.88 -5.98
N PRO A 53 -18.81 1.83 -6.26
CA PRO A 53 -17.76 2.12 -5.28
C PRO A 53 -17.91 3.50 -4.61
N ARG A 54 -18.49 4.48 -5.30
CA ARG A 54 -18.66 5.83 -4.77
C ARG A 54 -19.62 5.92 -3.58
N LYS A 55 -20.40 4.86 -3.36
CA LYS A 55 -21.35 4.82 -2.23
C LYS A 55 -20.70 4.40 -0.91
N SER A 56 -19.66 3.57 -0.99
CA SER A 56 -18.96 3.03 0.17
C SER A 56 -17.67 3.78 0.48
N LEU A 57 -17.01 4.32 -0.56
CA LEU A 57 -15.75 5.03 -0.42
C LEU A 57 -15.96 6.41 0.20
N ARG A 58 -15.24 6.70 1.26
CA ARG A 58 -15.28 7.96 2.00
C ARG A 58 -13.90 8.59 2.03
N ILE A 59 -13.87 9.93 2.05
CA ILE A 59 -12.66 10.71 2.28
C ILE A 59 -12.83 11.34 3.66
N GLU A 60 -12.07 10.86 4.62
CA GLU A 60 -12.22 11.26 6.04
C GLU A 60 -10.86 11.35 6.73
N ASP A 61 -10.84 12.10 7.83
CA ASP A 61 -9.69 12.19 8.70
C ASP A 61 -9.65 10.98 9.66
N VAL A 62 -8.46 10.41 9.80
CA VAL A 62 -8.19 9.28 10.69
C VAL A 62 -6.95 9.55 11.53
N PRO A 63 -6.84 8.95 12.72
CA PRO A 63 -5.64 9.07 13.54
C PRO A 63 -4.38 8.55 12.84
N THR A 64 -3.30 9.30 12.96
CA THR A 64 -1.98 8.87 12.48
C THR A 64 -1.52 7.66 13.30
N PRO A 65 -1.17 6.53 12.66
CA PRO A 65 -0.76 5.34 13.38
C PRO A 65 0.62 5.53 14.03
N GLU A 66 0.80 4.95 15.22
CA GLU A 66 2.12 4.88 15.85
C GLU A 66 3.06 3.96 15.05
N LEU A 67 4.33 4.34 14.96
CA LEU A 67 5.36 3.53 14.32
C LEU A 67 5.78 2.37 15.22
N GLY A 68 5.68 1.16 14.67
CA GLY A 68 6.26 -0.03 15.26
C GLY A 68 7.68 -0.34 14.77
N PRO A 69 8.32 -1.36 15.34
CA PRO A 69 9.61 -1.84 14.86
C PRO A 69 9.55 -2.26 13.38
N GLY A 70 10.58 -1.88 12.63
CA GLY A 70 10.71 -2.22 11.21
C GLY A 70 9.76 -1.48 10.26
N GLU A 71 9.06 -0.45 10.72
CA GLU A 71 8.09 0.30 9.92
C GLU A 71 8.58 1.69 9.54
N ALA A 72 7.95 2.24 8.51
CA ALA A 72 8.14 3.60 8.04
C ALA A 72 6.80 4.30 7.83
N LEU A 73 6.74 5.58 8.20
CA LEU A 73 5.64 6.49 7.89
C LEU A 73 6.03 7.33 6.68
N ILE A 74 5.20 7.28 5.66
CA ILE A 74 5.46 7.91 4.36
C ILE A 74 4.49 9.06 4.13
N ALA A 75 5.00 10.23 3.71
CA ALA A 75 4.19 11.26 3.07
C ALA A 75 3.89 10.80 1.64
N VAL A 76 2.63 10.57 1.32
CA VAL A 76 2.24 10.04 0.02
C VAL A 76 2.11 11.18 -0.98
N MET A 77 2.97 11.17 -2.00
CA MET A 77 2.93 12.16 -3.09
C MET A 77 2.03 11.71 -4.24
N ALA A 78 1.96 10.38 -4.48
CA ALA A 78 1.05 9.79 -5.44
C ALA A 78 0.72 8.34 -5.04
N SER A 79 -0.44 7.87 -5.48
CA SER A 79 -0.88 6.48 -5.35
C SER A 79 -1.58 6.04 -6.62
N SER A 80 -1.78 4.73 -6.79
CA SER A 80 -2.53 4.20 -7.91
C SER A 80 -3.71 3.32 -7.48
N ILE A 81 -4.72 3.24 -8.37
CA ILE A 81 -5.89 2.40 -8.17
C ILE A 81 -5.67 1.07 -8.86
N ASN A 82 -5.76 0.00 -8.10
CA ASN A 82 -5.72 -1.37 -8.60
C ASN A 82 -7.10 -2.04 -8.49
N TYR A 83 -7.24 -3.19 -9.11
CA TYR A 83 -8.52 -3.89 -9.09
C TYR A 83 -8.93 -4.35 -7.67
N ASN A 84 -7.96 -4.68 -6.82
CA ASN A 84 -8.22 -4.98 -5.41
C ASN A 84 -8.81 -3.77 -4.66
N THR A 85 -8.44 -2.54 -5.02
CA THR A 85 -9.04 -1.31 -4.48
C THR A 85 -10.53 -1.22 -4.83
N VAL A 86 -10.86 -1.52 -6.10
CA VAL A 86 -12.27 -1.58 -6.55
C VAL A 86 -13.03 -2.68 -5.80
N TRP A 87 -12.46 -3.87 -5.69
CA TRP A 87 -13.08 -4.97 -4.94
C TRP A 87 -13.30 -4.63 -3.46
N SER A 88 -12.32 -4.02 -2.81
CA SER A 88 -12.48 -3.53 -1.44
C SER A 88 -13.71 -2.63 -1.32
N SER A 89 -13.85 -1.69 -2.25
CA SER A 89 -14.92 -0.68 -2.24
C SER A 89 -16.32 -1.26 -2.47
N ILE A 90 -16.44 -2.44 -3.07
CA ILE A 90 -17.72 -3.11 -3.29
C ILE A 90 -17.91 -4.34 -2.39
N PHE A 91 -17.00 -4.55 -1.43
CA PHE A 91 -16.96 -5.68 -0.49
C PHE A 91 -16.99 -7.05 -1.20
N GLU A 92 -16.25 -7.20 -2.32
CA GLU A 92 -16.17 -8.41 -3.12
C GLU A 92 -14.72 -8.94 -3.22
N PRO A 93 -14.51 -10.24 -3.40
CA PRO A 93 -15.51 -11.33 -3.22
C PRO A 93 -15.86 -11.53 -1.74
N VAL A 94 -15.09 -10.92 -0.83
CA VAL A 94 -15.29 -10.89 0.62
C VAL A 94 -14.88 -9.52 1.16
N SER A 95 -15.49 -9.10 2.26
CA SER A 95 -15.12 -7.86 2.93
C SER A 95 -13.67 -7.92 3.46
N THR A 96 -12.92 -6.85 3.24
CA THR A 96 -11.53 -6.70 3.73
C THR A 96 -11.45 -6.66 5.25
N PHE A 97 -12.51 -6.28 5.97
CA PHE A 97 -12.55 -6.30 7.43
C PHE A 97 -12.34 -7.71 8.01
N GLY A 98 -12.69 -8.76 7.26
CA GLY A 98 -12.35 -10.14 7.63
C GLY A 98 -10.85 -10.40 7.64
N PHE A 99 -10.10 -9.81 6.71
CA PHE A 99 -8.64 -9.88 6.67
C PHE A 99 -8.02 -9.08 7.80
N LEU A 100 -8.49 -7.85 8.04
CA LEU A 100 -8.00 -7.00 9.13
C LEU A 100 -8.16 -7.67 10.50
N ARG A 101 -9.34 -8.26 10.77
CA ARG A 101 -9.59 -9.06 11.99
C ARG A 101 -8.65 -10.25 12.11
N ARG A 102 -8.39 -10.97 11.00
CA ARG A 102 -7.46 -12.10 10.99
C ARG A 102 -6.03 -11.64 11.28
N TYR A 103 -5.59 -10.60 10.60
CA TYR A 103 -4.26 -10.04 10.79
C TYR A 103 -4.08 -9.50 12.22
N GLY A 104 -5.05 -8.75 12.74
CA GLY A 104 -5.01 -8.19 14.09
C GLY A 104 -4.88 -9.22 15.22
N ARG A 105 -5.10 -10.52 14.94
CA ARG A 105 -4.93 -11.61 15.90
C ARG A 105 -3.52 -12.21 15.89
N THR A 106 -2.67 -11.86 14.92
CA THR A 106 -1.34 -12.47 14.78
C THR A 106 -0.34 -11.96 15.79
N SER A 107 -0.47 -10.69 16.23
CA SER A 107 0.41 -10.11 17.25
C SER A 107 -0.23 -8.89 17.92
N PRO A 108 0.27 -8.46 19.10
CA PRO A 108 -0.16 -7.20 19.72
C PRO A 108 0.02 -5.98 18.83
N LEU A 109 1.09 -5.94 18.04
CA LEU A 109 1.35 -4.86 17.07
C LEU A 109 0.34 -4.88 15.92
N ALA A 110 0.03 -6.05 15.38
CA ALA A 110 -0.94 -6.20 14.29
C ALA A 110 -2.38 -5.82 14.70
N LYS A 111 -2.71 -5.88 16.00
CA LYS A 111 -4.04 -5.55 16.51
C LYS A 111 -4.53 -4.15 16.11
N ARG A 112 -3.63 -3.18 15.93
CA ARG A 112 -3.95 -1.80 15.49
C ARG A 112 -4.51 -1.72 14.06
N HIS A 113 -4.40 -2.79 13.26
CA HIS A 113 -5.00 -2.86 11.92
C HIS A 113 -6.47 -3.28 11.96
N ASP A 114 -6.95 -3.86 13.05
CA ASP A 114 -8.35 -4.28 13.26
C ASP A 114 -9.17 -3.11 13.79
N LEU A 115 -9.50 -2.17 12.90
CA LEU A 115 -10.23 -0.94 13.19
C LEU A 115 -11.59 -0.97 12.49
N PRO A 116 -12.57 -0.15 12.95
CA PRO A 116 -13.89 -0.02 12.30
C PRO A 116 -13.82 0.73 10.95
N TYR A 117 -12.63 1.07 10.49
CA TYR A 117 -12.37 1.66 9.18
C TYR A 117 -11.14 1.02 8.53
N HIS A 118 -11.08 1.06 7.21
CA HIS A 118 -9.97 0.54 6.41
C HIS A 118 -9.51 1.60 5.43
N VAL A 119 -8.34 2.19 5.66
CA VAL A 119 -7.64 3.05 4.70
C VAL A 119 -7.03 2.16 3.64
N ILE A 120 -7.55 2.24 2.41
CA ILE A 120 -7.22 1.34 1.30
C ILE A 120 -6.08 1.89 0.43
N GLY A 121 -5.63 1.07 -0.53
CA GLY A 121 -4.58 1.43 -1.49
C GLY A 121 -3.32 0.60 -1.29
N SER A 122 -2.86 -0.04 -2.37
CA SER A 122 -1.73 -0.99 -2.33
C SER A 122 -0.53 -0.52 -3.13
N ASP A 123 -0.51 0.75 -3.51
CA ASP A 123 0.61 1.41 -4.19
C ASP A 123 0.83 2.81 -3.61
N LEU A 124 2.08 3.26 -3.61
CA LEU A 124 2.45 4.65 -3.39
C LEU A 124 3.83 4.97 -3.99
N ALA A 125 4.03 6.25 -4.27
CA ALA A 125 5.32 6.90 -4.29
C ALA A 125 5.27 8.08 -3.30
N GLY A 126 6.33 8.27 -2.54
CA GLY A 126 6.33 9.29 -1.49
C GLY A 126 7.68 9.46 -0.80
N VAL A 127 7.68 10.20 0.29
CA VAL A 127 8.88 10.54 1.05
C VAL A 127 8.81 9.98 2.46
N VAL A 128 9.89 9.37 2.90
CA VAL A 128 10.02 8.83 4.26
C VAL A 128 10.04 9.97 5.28
N LEU A 129 8.98 10.06 6.09
CA LEU A 129 8.89 11.06 7.16
C LEU A 129 9.51 10.58 8.46
N ARG A 130 9.22 9.34 8.85
CA ARG A 130 9.69 8.74 10.09
C ARG A 130 9.96 7.26 9.90
N THR A 131 10.89 6.75 10.70
CA THR A 131 11.23 5.33 10.74
C THR A 131 11.09 4.80 12.17
N GLY A 132 10.59 3.60 12.30
CA GLY A 132 10.47 2.90 13.58
C GLY A 132 11.79 2.27 14.02
N PRO A 133 11.83 1.74 15.25
CA PRO A 133 13.01 1.05 15.75
C PRO A 133 13.49 -0.07 14.82
N GLY A 134 14.81 -0.19 14.64
CA GLY A 134 15.43 -1.23 13.81
C GLY A 134 15.45 -0.94 12.30
N VAL A 135 14.91 0.16 11.83
CA VAL A 135 15.04 0.58 10.44
C VAL A 135 16.36 1.31 10.25
N HIS A 136 17.23 0.77 9.40
CA HIS A 136 18.56 1.32 9.13
C HIS A 136 18.78 1.68 7.65
N ALA A 137 17.99 1.07 6.75
CA ALA A 137 18.13 1.27 5.31
C ALA A 137 17.51 2.59 4.83
N TRP A 138 16.59 3.16 5.58
CA TRP A 138 15.80 4.33 5.21
C TRP A 138 16.01 5.49 6.18
N LYS A 139 16.00 6.71 5.63
CA LYS A 139 16.19 7.96 6.38
C LYS A 139 15.07 8.95 6.05
N HIS A 140 14.91 9.94 6.89
CA HIS A 140 14.02 11.08 6.62
C HIS A 140 14.42 11.75 5.30
N GLY A 141 13.44 12.01 4.46
CA GLY A 141 13.62 12.64 3.16
C GLY A 141 13.96 11.71 2.00
N ASP A 142 14.16 10.42 2.24
CA ASP A 142 14.37 9.46 1.16
C ASP A 142 13.09 9.32 0.31
N GLU A 143 13.24 9.41 -1.01
CA GLU A 143 12.16 9.18 -1.96
C GLU A 143 11.99 7.69 -2.23
N ALA A 144 10.79 7.19 -2.02
CA ALA A 144 10.52 5.76 -2.09
C ALA A 144 9.23 5.43 -2.84
N VAL A 145 9.18 4.20 -3.36
CA VAL A 145 7.96 3.51 -3.79
C VAL A 145 7.72 2.31 -2.89
N ALA A 146 6.47 1.95 -2.65
CA ALA A 146 6.15 0.79 -1.83
C ALA A 146 5.73 -0.40 -2.69
N HIS A 147 6.28 -1.58 -2.38
CA HIS A 147 5.78 -2.86 -2.88
C HIS A 147 4.55 -3.29 -2.05
N CYS A 148 3.51 -3.76 -2.71
CA CYS A 148 2.26 -4.13 -2.03
C CYS A 148 2.37 -5.34 -1.10
N GLN A 149 3.35 -6.21 -1.32
CA GLN A 149 3.51 -7.43 -0.52
C GLN A 149 4.23 -7.13 0.80
N SER A 150 3.53 -7.32 1.90
CA SER A 150 4.06 -7.25 3.26
C SER A 150 4.43 -8.65 3.74
N VAL A 151 5.68 -8.84 4.13
CA VAL A 151 6.19 -10.10 4.71
C VAL A 151 6.93 -9.82 6.00
N GLU A 152 7.08 -10.86 6.83
CA GLU A 152 7.91 -10.82 8.03
C GLU A 152 9.23 -11.55 7.73
N LEU A 153 10.30 -10.79 7.47
CA LEU A 153 11.59 -11.38 7.05
C LEU A 153 12.27 -12.21 8.12
N GLU A 154 11.93 -11.99 9.38
CA GLU A 154 12.49 -12.76 10.50
C GLU A 154 11.58 -13.93 10.94
N SER A 155 10.49 -14.19 10.21
CA SER A 155 9.62 -15.32 10.50
C SER A 155 10.35 -16.65 10.29
N PRO A 156 10.29 -17.57 11.25
CA PRO A 156 10.83 -18.93 11.08
C PRO A 156 10.07 -19.73 10.01
N LEU A 157 8.89 -19.26 9.60
CA LEU A 157 8.07 -19.83 8.54
C LEU A 157 8.32 -19.18 7.17
N GLY A 158 9.24 -18.21 7.12
CA GLY A 158 9.57 -17.45 5.91
C GLY A 158 10.01 -18.34 4.75
N HIS A 159 9.70 -17.92 3.54
CA HIS A 159 9.99 -18.64 2.30
C HIS A 159 10.85 -17.79 1.37
N ASP A 160 11.77 -18.43 0.61
CA ASP A 160 12.64 -17.74 -0.36
C ASP A 160 11.86 -17.11 -1.53
N ASP A 161 10.69 -17.65 -1.86
CA ASP A 161 9.67 -16.99 -2.67
C ASP A 161 8.60 -16.43 -1.75
N THR A 162 8.64 -15.13 -1.52
CA THR A 162 7.78 -14.45 -0.55
C THR A 162 6.28 -14.57 -0.84
N MET A 163 5.90 -14.87 -2.09
CA MET A 163 4.49 -15.18 -2.43
C MET A 163 4.00 -16.52 -1.89
N LEU A 164 4.93 -17.40 -1.51
CA LEU A 164 4.62 -18.69 -0.86
C LEU A 164 4.72 -18.62 0.66
N ASP A 165 5.09 -17.45 1.19
CA ASP A 165 5.16 -17.23 2.63
C ASP A 165 3.75 -17.26 3.22
N PRO A 166 3.47 -18.13 4.23
CA PRO A 166 2.14 -18.22 4.84
C PRO A 166 1.72 -16.96 5.61
N GLU A 167 2.68 -16.11 5.97
CA GLU A 167 2.45 -14.85 6.70
C GLU A 167 2.42 -13.63 5.79
N GLN A 168 2.61 -13.80 4.46
CA GLN A 168 2.51 -12.69 3.53
C GLN A 168 1.10 -12.06 3.54
N ARG A 169 1.04 -10.75 3.34
CA ARG A 169 -0.19 -9.97 3.25
C ARG A 169 -0.08 -8.94 2.14
N ILE A 170 -1.20 -8.61 1.54
CA ILE A 170 -1.27 -7.48 0.60
C ILE A 170 -1.59 -6.22 1.40
N TRP A 171 -0.62 -5.33 1.49
CA TRP A 171 -0.75 -4.05 2.16
C TRP A 171 -1.85 -3.19 1.54
N GLY A 172 -2.64 -2.53 2.39
CA GLY A 172 -3.78 -1.71 1.97
C GLY A 172 -4.98 -2.49 1.44
N PHE A 173 -4.93 -3.85 1.53
CA PHE A 173 -6.03 -4.76 1.20
C PHE A 173 -6.26 -5.78 2.34
N GLU A 174 -5.20 -6.46 2.79
CA GLU A 174 -5.25 -7.39 3.93
C GLU A 174 -4.72 -6.77 5.22
N THR A 175 -4.11 -5.59 5.13
CA THR A 175 -3.69 -4.75 6.25
C THR A 175 -4.23 -3.34 6.08
N ASN A 176 -4.32 -2.56 7.17
CA ASN A 176 -4.78 -1.18 7.16
C ASN A 176 -3.66 -0.19 6.83
N PHE A 177 -3.99 1.11 6.76
CA PHE A 177 -3.08 2.24 6.54
C PHE A 177 -2.46 2.26 5.13
N GLY A 178 -3.31 2.03 4.10
CA GLY A 178 -2.92 1.97 2.71
C GLY A 178 -2.54 3.31 2.08
N GLY A 179 -2.15 3.27 0.81
CA GLY A 179 -1.54 4.39 0.08
C GLY A 179 -2.51 5.40 -0.52
N LEU A 180 -3.83 5.17 -0.50
CA LEU A 180 -4.81 6.19 -0.95
C LEU A 180 -5.12 7.17 0.19
N ALA A 181 -4.08 7.83 0.69
CA ALA A 181 -4.15 8.75 1.82
C ALA A 181 -2.97 9.72 1.79
N GLN A 182 -3.01 10.77 2.60
CA GLN A 182 -1.91 11.72 2.73
C GLN A 182 -0.68 11.11 3.43
N LEU A 183 -0.92 10.20 4.40
CA LEU A 183 0.12 9.41 5.07
C LEU A 183 -0.17 7.93 4.94
N ALA A 184 0.88 7.12 4.88
CA ALA A 184 0.79 5.67 4.84
C ALA A 184 1.81 5.02 5.77
N LEU A 185 1.44 3.87 6.34
CA LEU A 185 2.31 3.06 7.17
C LEU A 185 2.67 1.77 6.43
N VAL A 186 3.97 1.54 6.25
CA VAL A 186 4.49 0.36 5.55
C VAL A 186 5.61 -0.30 6.37
N LYS A 187 5.87 -1.58 6.12
CA LYS A 187 7.14 -2.17 6.58
C LYS A 187 8.30 -1.64 5.73
N SER A 188 9.42 -1.37 6.35
CA SER A 188 10.60 -0.81 5.66
C SER A 188 11.13 -1.70 4.54
N ASN A 189 10.92 -3.01 4.61
CA ASN A 189 11.27 -3.98 3.58
C ASN A 189 10.35 -3.97 2.36
N GLN A 190 9.25 -3.22 2.39
CA GLN A 190 8.38 -2.98 1.23
C GLN A 190 8.87 -1.81 0.38
N LEU A 191 9.78 -0.99 0.90
CA LEU A 191 10.26 0.21 0.23
C LEU A 191 11.38 -0.10 -0.75
N LEU A 192 11.36 0.59 -1.88
CA LEU A 192 12.38 0.63 -2.92
C LEU A 192 12.66 2.08 -3.27
N ASP A 193 13.88 2.39 -3.69
CA ASP A 193 14.22 3.73 -4.16
C ASP A 193 13.31 4.14 -5.32
N LYS A 194 12.72 5.33 -5.24
CA LYS A 194 11.99 5.88 -6.36
C LYS A 194 12.94 6.16 -7.52
N PRO A 195 12.68 5.67 -8.74
CA PRO A 195 13.50 6.01 -9.89
C PRO A 195 13.54 7.53 -10.13
N ALA A 196 14.73 8.12 -10.14
CA ALA A 196 14.90 9.58 -10.20
C ALA A 196 14.34 10.24 -11.46
N HIS A 197 14.17 9.48 -12.55
CA HIS A 197 13.66 9.98 -13.83
C HIS A 197 12.13 9.93 -13.94
N LEU A 198 11.42 9.34 -12.97
CA LEU A 198 9.96 9.24 -12.95
C LEU A 198 9.36 10.35 -12.08
N THR A 199 8.21 10.87 -12.49
CA THR A 199 7.36 11.70 -11.63
C THR A 199 6.79 10.86 -10.47
N TRP A 200 6.13 11.49 -9.51
CA TRP A 200 5.48 10.77 -8.41
C TRP A 200 4.40 9.82 -8.93
N GLU A 201 3.56 10.29 -9.85
CA GLU A 201 2.47 9.52 -10.43
C GLU A 201 2.98 8.34 -11.27
N GLU A 202 4.02 8.56 -12.09
CA GLU A 202 4.64 7.50 -12.87
C GLU A 202 5.28 6.44 -11.95
N ALA A 203 5.93 6.87 -10.88
CA ALA A 203 6.59 5.98 -9.92
C ALA A 203 5.59 5.18 -9.06
N ALA A 204 4.43 5.76 -8.73
CA ALA A 204 3.40 5.07 -7.95
C ALA A 204 2.67 3.98 -8.73
N SER A 205 2.66 4.05 -10.08
CA SER A 205 1.80 3.19 -10.89
C SER A 205 2.27 1.73 -11.04
N PRO A 206 3.59 1.39 -11.10
CA PRO A 206 4.04 0.03 -11.42
C PRO A 206 4.11 -0.92 -10.23
N GLY A 207 4.07 -0.45 -9.00
CA GLY A 207 4.39 -1.22 -7.81
C GLY A 207 3.72 -2.59 -7.77
N LEU A 208 2.41 -2.63 -7.73
CA LEU A 208 1.63 -3.87 -7.70
C LEU A 208 1.64 -4.59 -9.06
N VAL A 209 1.31 -3.86 -10.14
CA VAL A 209 1.03 -4.49 -11.44
C VAL A 209 2.29 -5.01 -12.13
N ASN A 210 3.39 -4.27 -12.10
CA ASN A 210 4.66 -4.71 -12.69
C ASN A 210 5.26 -5.89 -11.91
N SER A 211 5.30 -5.81 -10.60
CA SER A 211 5.82 -6.91 -9.77
C SER A 211 5.00 -8.19 -9.94
N THR A 212 3.68 -8.07 -10.06
CA THR A 212 2.79 -9.21 -10.30
C THR A 212 3.02 -9.81 -11.70
N ALA A 213 3.10 -8.98 -12.75
CA ALA A 213 3.40 -9.43 -14.11
C ALA A 213 4.76 -10.14 -14.17
N TYR A 214 5.80 -9.54 -13.59
CA TYR A 214 7.13 -10.14 -13.52
C TYR A 214 7.11 -11.49 -12.77
N ARG A 215 6.45 -11.53 -11.61
CA ARG A 215 6.32 -12.77 -10.82
C ARG A 215 5.63 -13.88 -11.60
N GLN A 216 4.57 -13.56 -12.33
CA GLN A 216 3.82 -14.54 -13.12
C GLN A 216 4.60 -15.06 -14.34
N LEU A 217 5.31 -14.18 -15.04
CA LEU A 217 5.95 -14.53 -16.31
C LEU A 217 7.36 -15.06 -16.14
N VAL A 218 8.19 -14.41 -15.29
CA VAL A 218 9.64 -14.59 -15.27
C VAL A 218 10.11 -15.48 -14.14
N SER A 219 9.43 -15.44 -12.95
CA SER A 219 9.93 -16.19 -11.80
C SER A 219 9.87 -17.71 -12.03
N ARG A 220 10.75 -18.45 -11.33
CA ARG A 220 10.79 -19.92 -11.40
C ARG A 220 9.49 -20.61 -10.96
N ASN A 221 8.74 -19.95 -10.07
CA ASN A 221 7.44 -20.43 -9.57
C ASN A 221 6.26 -19.83 -10.35
N GLY A 222 6.53 -19.07 -11.41
CA GLY A 222 5.58 -18.61 -12.43
C GLY A 222 5.72 -19.41 -13.71
N ALA A 223 5.52 -18.76 -14.86
CA ALA A 223 5.65 -19.39 -16.17
C ALA A 223 7.13 -19.73 -16.55
N GLY A 224 8.09 -19.08 -15.89
CA GLY A 224 9.51 -19.29 -16.18
C GLY A 224 9.89 -18.92 -17.62
N MET A 225 9.26 -17.90 -18.17
CA MET A 225 9.42 -17.40 -19.55
C MET A 225 10.90 -17.13 -19.86
N LYS A 226 11.31 -17.54 -21.06
CA LYS A 226 12.69 -17.39 -21.56
C LYS A 226 12.69 -16.67 -22.90
N GLN A 227 13.84 -16.15 -23.27
CA GLN A 227 14.05 -15.57 -24.58
C GLN A 227 13.68 -16.57 -25.69
N GLY A 228 12.82 -16.15 -26.61
CA GLY A 228 12.33 -16.96 -27.73
C GLY A 228 10.96 -17.60 -27.48
N ASP A 229 10.43 -17.55 -26.27
CA ASP A 229 9.07 -18.01 -25.99
C ASP A 229 8.02 -17.13 -26.66
N ILE A 230 6.92 -17.74 -27.05
CA ILE A 230 5.75 -17.03 -27.58
C ILE A 230 4.73 -16.89 -26.46
N VAL A 231 4.35 -15.65 -26.15
CA VAL A 231 3.44 -15.33 -25.05
C VAL A 231 2.15 -14.73 -25.60
N LEU A 232 0.99 -15.29 -25.25
CA LEU A 232 -0.30 -14.71 -25.49
C LEU A 232 -0.78 -13.99 -24.24
N ILE A 233 -1.01 -12.67 -24.33
CA ILE A 233 -1.50 -11.85 -23.22
C ILE A 233 -2.96 -11.52 -23.45
N TRP A 234 -3.83 -12.10 -22.61
CA TRP A 234 -5.25 -11.77 -22.61
C TRP A 234 -5.52 -10.59 -21.68
N GLY A 235 -6.13 -9.52 -22.23
CA GLY A 235 -6.35 -8.29 -21.47
C GLY A 235 -5.11 -7.37 -21.42
N ALA A 236 -4.33 -7.30 -22.50
CA ALA A 236 -3.10 -6.53 -22.60
C ALA A 236 -3.25 -5.01 -22.36
N SER A 237 -4.47 -4.45 -22.40
CA SER A 237 -4.74 -3.06 -22.08
C SER A 237 -4.97 -2.78 -20.58
N GLY A 238 -5.08 -3.82 -19.75
CA GLY A 238 -5.24 -3.68 -18.30
C GLY A 238 -3.92 -3.44 -17.59
N GLY A 239 -3.97 -3.10 -16.30
CA GLY A 239 -2.78 -2.82 -15.49
C GLY A 239 -1.72 -3.93 -15.58
N LEU A 240 -2.09 -5.19 -15.31
CA LEU A 240 -1.17 -6.32 -15.41
C LEU A 240 -0.70 -6.58 -16.84
N GLY A 241 -1.63 -6.60 -17.79
CA GLY A 241 -1.32 -6.96 -19.18
C GLY A 241 -0.45 -5.93 -19.88
N SER A 242 -0.50 -4.66 -19.51
CA SER A 242 0.34 -3.61 -20.08
C SER A 242 1.80 -3.70 -19.65
N TYR A 243 2.08 -4.37 -18.52
CA TYR A 243 3.43 -4.64 -18.02
C TYR A 243 3.95 -6.03 -18.39
N ALA A 244 3.11 -6.86 -18.97
CA ALA A 244 3.47 -8.20 -19.41
C ALA A 244 4.02 -8.20 -20.84
#